data_9d091220e752016adb7461e874e2d85e
#
_entry.id   9d091220e752016adb7461e874e2d85e
#
_cell.length_a   1.000
_cell.length_b   1.000
_cell.length_c   1.000
_cell.angle_alpha   90.00
_cell.angle_beta   90.00
_cell.angle_gamma   90.00
#
_symmetry.space_group_name_H-M   'P 1'
#
loop_
_entity.id
_entity.type
_entity.pdbx_description
1 polymer ?
#
loop_
_entity_poly.entity_id
_entity_poly.type
_entity_poly.pdbx_seq_one_letter_code
_entity_poly.pdbx_strand_id
1 'polypeptide(L)'
;MNNNLTIENLMKTEWKNQFDREQLFQIKMGLEGNVDVSIYAAPEYTRRQMYEIREGLEQGLDISKYAKPEIHAFDMENIRYKLYLKKERENKKMKKDLVLPVIEDGKLKYLKQK
;
A
#
# COMPACT_ATOMS: atom_id res chain seq x y z
N MET A 1 -16.06 15.48 -13.57
CA MET A 1 -14.73 15.52 -14.11
C MET A 1 -14.05 14.19 -13.98
N ASN A 2 -13.58 13.72 -15.05
CA ASN A 2 -13.01 12.41 -15.09
C ASN A 2 -11.51 12.47 -14.83
N ASN A 3 -11.07 11.85 -13.76
CA ASN A 3 -9.67 11.85 -13.38
C ASN A 3 -9.04 10.50 -13.68
N ASN A 4 -9.37 9.93 -14.80
CA ASN A 4 -8.78 8.65 -15.16
C ASN A 4 -7.30 8.82 -15.41
N LEU A 5 -6.52 8.46 -14.40
CA LEU A 5 -5.08 8.43 -14.54
C LEU A 5 -4.71 7.10 -15.16
N THR A 6 -4.40 7.14 -16.42
CA THR A 6 -3.95 5.98 -17.16
C THR A 6 -2.54 6.23 -17.63
N ILE A 7 -1.88 5.16 -18.09
CA ILE A 7 -0.53 5.30 -18.61
C ILE A 7 -0.54 6.25 -19.80
N GLU A 8 -1.58 6.19 -20.63
CA GLU A 8 -1.70 7.09 -21.75
C GLU A 8 -1.78 8.55 -21.32
N ASN A 9 -2.59 8.82 -20.28
CA ASN A 9 -2.72 10.17 -19.78
C ASN A 9 -1.43 10.68 -19.17
N LEU A 10 -0.66 9.81 -18.56
CA LEU A 10 0.63 10.20 -18.01
C LEU A 10 1.62 10.63 -19.08
N MET A 11 1.45 10.14 -20.29
CA MET A 11 2.34 10.48 -21.37
C MET A 11 2.01 11.83 -21.98
N LYS A 12 0.91 12.45 -21.60
CA LYS A 12 0.55 13.77 -22.09
C LYS A 12 1.49 14.82 -21.49
N THR A 13 1.71 15.86 -22.26
CA THR A 13 2.68 16.89 -21.93
C THR A 13 2.46 17.51 -20.57
N GLU A 14 1.20 17.73 -20.20
CA GLU A 14 0.86 18.37 -18.93
C GLU A 14 1.41 17.61 -17.74
N TRP A 15 1.27 16.30 -17.78
CA TRP A 15 1.75 15.46 -16.69
C TRP A 15 3.27 15.37 -16.69
N LYS A 16 3.86 15.23 -17.88
CA LYS A 16 5.31 15.13 -17.99
C LYS A 16 6.02 16.37 -17.46
N ASN A 17 5.38 17.53 -17.61
CA ASN A 17 6.00 18.78 -17.18
C ASN A 17 5.87 18.99 -15.66
N GLN A 18 4.94 18.32 -15.02
CA GLN A 18 4.74 18.48 -13.57
C GLN A 18 5.61 17.56 -12.76
N PHE A 19 6.00 16.44 -13.33
CA PHE A 19 6.73 15.40 -12.61
C PHE A 19 8.05 15.09 -13.28
N ASP A 20 9.05 14.75 -12.47
CA ASP A 20 10.29 14.25 -13.05
C ASP A 20 10.11 12.77 -13.42
N ARG A 21 11.16 12.22 -14.05
CA ARG A 21 11.10 10.84 -14.52
C ARG A 21 10.81 9.84 -13.42
N GLU A 22 11.44 10.05 -12.28
CA GLU A 22 11.31 9.10 -11.17
C GLU A 22 9.95 9.18 -10.51
N GLN A 23 9.37 10.37 -10.44
CA GLN A 23 8.02 10.52 -9.95
C GLN A 23 7.03 9.84 -10.90
N LEU A 24 7.23 10.04 -12.21
CA LEU A 24 6.37 9.40 -13.21
C LEU A 24 6.45 7.89 -13.12
N PHE A 25 7.65 7.38 -12.83
CA PHE A 25 7.83 5.94 -12.67
C PHE A 25 6.98 5.41 -11.50
N GLN A 26 6.97 6.12 -10.38
CA GLN A 26 6.17 5.70 -9.24
C GLN A 26 4.68 5.73 -9.54
N ILE A 27 4.24 6.72 -10.29
CA ILE A 27 2.84 6.81 -10.68
C ILE A 27 2.48 5.67 -11.62
N LYS A 28 3.35 5.39 -12.60
CA LYS A 28 3.14 4.30 -13.53
C LYS A 28 3.06 2.96 -12.80
N MET A 29 3.97 2.74 -11.86
CA MET A 29 3.96 1.50 -11.08
C MET A 29 2.67 1.33 -10.29
N GLY A 30 2.14 2.44 -9.77
CA GLY A 30 0.88 2.38 -9.04
C GLY A 30 -0.29 2.03 -9.96
N LEU A 31 -0.30 2.59 -11.15
CA LEU A 31 -1.34 2.27 -12.11
C LEU A 31 -1.30 0.80 -12.50
N GLU A 32 -0.10 0.27 -12.72
CA GLU A 32 0.05 -1.13 -13.06
C GLU A 32 -0.34 -2.03 -11.89
N GLY A 33 -0.17 -1.55 -10.68
CA GLY A 33 -0.55 -2.29 -9.49
C GLY A 33 -1.98 -2.08 -9.04
N ASN A 34 -2.77 -1.34 -9.84
CA ASN A 34 -4.19 -1.08 -9.56
C ASN A 34 -4.44 -0.35 -8.24
N VAL A 35 -3.51 0.53 -7.85
CA VAL A 35 -3.75 1.37 -6.68
C VAL A 35 -4.23 2.74 -7.14
N ASP A 36 -4.87 3.46 -6.23
CA ASP A 36 -5.39 4.79 -6.53
C ASP A 36 -4.25 5.79 -6.49
N VAL A 37 -3.63 6.03 -7.64
CA VAL A 37 -2.47 6.92 -7.70
C VAL A 37 -2.83 8.38 -7.45
N SER A 38 -4.11 8.74 -7.52
CA SER A 38 -4.52 10.12 -7.26
C SER A 38 -4.14 10.54 -5.85
N ILE A 39 -3.94 9.59 -4.96
CA ILE A 39 -3.57 9.87 -3.57
C ILE A 39 -2.17 10.48 -3.49
N TYR A 40 -1.26 10.07 -4.38
CA TYR A 40 0.11 10.57 -4.31
C TYR A 40 0.62 11.24 -5.59
N ALA A 41 -0.21 11.32 -6.61
CA ALA A 41 0.20 11.95 -7.87
C ALA A 41 0.14 13.47 -7.73
N ALA A 42 1.07 14.01 -6.96
CA ALA A 42 1.19 15.43 -6.71
C ALA A 42 2.67 15.80 -6.70
N PRO A 43 3.05 16.92 -7.35
CA PRO A 43 4.48 17.27 -7.46
C PRO A 43 5.18 17.52 -6.12
N GLU A 44 4.41 17.84 -5.07
CA GLU A 44 5.01 18.07 -3.76
C GLU A 44 5.57 16.82 -3.12
N TYR A 45 5.15 15.65 -3.57
CA TYR A 45 5.73 14.40 -3.07
C TYR A 45 7.00 14.06 -3.83
N THR A 46 8.04 13.74 -3.11
CA THR A 46 9.27 13.25 -3.74
C THR A 46 9.03 11.81 -4.22
N ARG A 47 9.93 11.31 -5.06
CA ARG A 47 9.83 9.93 -5.53
C ARG A 47 9.85 8.95 -4.36
N ARG A 48 10.63 9.25 -3.33
CA ARG A 48 10.71 8.38 -2.16
C ARG A 48 9.41 8.39 -1.37
N GLN A 49 8.80 9.56 -1.24
CA GLN A 49 7.49 9.65 -0.58
C GLN A 49 6.44 8.91 -1.38
N MET A 50 6.45 9.09 -2.69
CA MET A 50 5.51 8.38 -3.55
C MET A 50 5.66 6.87 -3.41
N TYR A 51 6.90 6.40 -3.33
CA TYR A 51 7.18 4.99 -3.16
C TYR A 51 6.55 4.46 -1.86
N GLU A 52 6.75 5.18 -0.77
CA GLU A 52 6.23 4.73 0.52
C GLU A 52 4.70 4.71 0.53
N ILE A 53 4.08 5.69 -0.11
CA ILE A 53 2.63 5.73 -0.18
C ILE A 53 2.13 4.59 -1.08
N ARG A 54 2.77 4.40 -2.23
CA ARG A 54 2.38 3.32 -3.13
C ARG A 54 2.51 1.95 -2.48
N GLU A 55 3.62 1.72 -1.79
CA GLU A 55 3.82 0.45 -1.08
C GLU A 55 2.73 0.23 -0.04
N GLY A 56 2.36 1.28 0.68
CA GLY A 56 1.28 1.17 1.67
C GLY A 56 -0.05 0.83 1.02
N LEU A 57 -0.34 1.46 -0.11
CA LEU A 57 -1.56 1.17 -0.84
C LEU A 57 -1.58 -0.27 -1.33
N GLU A 58 -0.45 -0.75 -1.85
CA GLU A 58 -0.36 -2.12 -2.33
C GLU A 58 -0.50 -3.14 -1.20
N GLN A 59 -0.06 -2.76 -0.02
CA GLN A 59 -0.16 -3.62 1.16
C GLN A 59 -1.52 -3.49 1.86
N GLY A 60 -2.39 -2.63 1.35
CA GLY A 60 -3.71 -2.44 1.94
C GLY A 60 -3.69 -1.74 3.28
N LEU A 61 -2.73 -0.87 3.50
CA LEU A 61 -2.59 -0.16 4.76
C LEU A 61 -3.35 1.16 4.74
N ASP A 62 -3.64 1.69 5.92
CA ASP A 62 -4.28 2.99 6.04
C ASP A 62 -3.22 4.07 5.88
N ILE A 63 -2.97 4.48 4.63
CA ILE A 63 -1.92 5.43 4.32
C ILE A 63 -2.26 6.85 4.79
N SER A 64 -3.50 7.10 5.18
CA SER A 64 -3.85 8.42 5.68
C SER A 64 -3.03 8.80 6.91
N LYS A 65 -2.45 7.81 7.57
CA LYS A 65 -1.59 8.06 8.73
C LYS A 65 -0.31 8.76 8.34
N TYR A 66 0.13 8.65 7.07
CA TYR A 66 1.41 9.24 6.70
C TYR A 66 1.45 9.89 5.31
N ALA A 67 0.37 9.80 4.53
CA ALA A 67 0.36 10.37 3.18
C ALA A 67 0.20 11.88 3.24
N LYS A 68 1.27 12.55 3.67
CA LYS A 68 1.33 14.00 3.80
C LYS A 68 2.69 14.49 3.33
N PRO A 69 2.73 15.55 2.50
CA PRO A 69 4.02 16.01 1.94
C PRO A 69 5.02 16.45 3.00
N GLU A 70 4.56 16.89 4.16
CA GLU A 70 5.45 17.36 5.21
C GLU A 70 6.12 16.22 5.98
N ILE A 71 5.68 14.98 5.79
CA ILE A 71 6.29 13.84 6.46
C ILE A 71 7.43 13.32 5.61
N HIS A 72 8.63 13.30 6.18
CA HIS A 72 9.80 12.82 5.48
C HIS A 72 9.65 11.35 5.08
N ALA A 73 10.21 10.99 3.92
CA ALA A 73 10.09 9.63 3.41
C ALA A 73 10.58 8.58 4.41
N PHE A 74 11.63 8.90 5.15
CA PHE A 74 12.15 7.98 6.16
C PHE A 74 11.11 7.72 7.26
N ASP A 75 10.42 8.78 7.67
CA ASP A 75 9.37 8.61 8.69
C ASP A 75 8.17 7.88 8.10
N MET A 76 7.86 8.10 6.83
CA MET A 76 6.81 7.36 6.16
C MET A 76 7.12 5.86 6.17
N GLU A 77 8.36 5.52 5.90
CA GLU A 77 8.77 4.12 5.89
C GLU A 77 8.55 3.48 7.26
N ASN A 78 8.94 4.20 8.31
CA ASN A 78 8.77 3.69 9.66
C ASN A 78 7.30 3.51 10.02
N ILE A 79 6.46 4.48 9.65
CA ILE A 79 5.04 4.39 9.93
C ILE A 79 4.43 3.23 9.14
N ARG A 80 4.78 3.12 7.86
CA ARG A 80 4.29 2.05 7.01
C ARG A 80 4.66 0.68 7.58
N TYR A 81 5.89 0.55 8.01
CA TYR A 81 6.36 -0.72 8.55
C TYR A 81 5.58 -1.09 9.81
N LYS A 82 5.33 -0.14 10.69
CA LYS A 82 4.54 -0.39 11.90
C LYS A 82 3.11 -0.79 11.56
N LEU A 83 2.52 -0.12 10.58
CA LEU A 83 1.17 -0.47 10.13
C LEU A 83 1.14 -1.87 9.53
N TYR A 84 2.17 -2.20 8.77
CA TYR A 84 2.28 -3.52 8.16
C TYR A 84 2.38 -4.60 9.24
N LEU A 85 3.21 -4.39 10.24
CA LEU A 85 3.36 -5.35 11.32
C LEU A 85 2.07 -5.52 12.11
N LYS A 86 1.37 -4.43 12.35
CA LYS A 86 0.09 -4.49 13.05
C LYS A 86 -0.92 -5.30 12.26
N LYS A 87 -0.97 -5.07 10.96
CA LYS A 87 -1.89 -5.80 10.09
C LYS A 87 -1.56 -7.28 10.09
N GLU A 88 -0.27 -7.62 10.04
CA GLU A 88 0.15 -9.01 10.07
C GLU A 88 -0.24 -9.69 11.37
N ARG A 89 -0.10 -8.99 12.49
CA ARG A 89 -0.50 -9.55 13.76
C ARG A 89 -2.00 -9.78 13.82
N GLU A 90 -2.77 -8.85 13.29
CA GLU A 90 -4.22 -9.00 13.26
C GLU A 90 -4.65 -10.16 12.37
N ASN A 91 -3.97 -10.33 11.24
CA ASN A 91 -4.25 -11.45 10.36
C ASN A 91 -3.93 -12.78 11.04
N LYS A 92 -2.80 -12.84 11.73
CA LYS A 92 -2.43 -14.05 12.46
C LYS A 92 -3.41 -14.35 13.57
N LYS A 93 -3.88 -13.32 14.26
CA LYS A 93 -4.87 -13.50 15.31
C LYS A 93 -6.16 -14.05 14.73
N MET A 94 -6.59 -13.54 13.59
CA MET A 94 -7.78 -14.06 12.93
C MET A 94 -7.61 -15.52 12.55
N LYS A 95 -6.42 -15.88 12.06
CA LYS A 95 -6.14 -17.28 11.73
C LYS A 95 -6.15 -18.16 12.96
N LYS A 96 -5.68 -17.64 14.08
CA LYS A 96 -5.70 -18.38 15.33
C LYS A 96 -7.12 -18.59 15.83
N ASP A 97 -7.97 -17.60 15.61
CA ASP A 97 -9.37 -17.68 16.02
C ASP A 97 -10.15 -18.61 15.12
N LEU A 98 -9.64 -18.88 13.92
CA LEU A 98 -10.23 -19.86 13.03
C LEU A 98 -9.81 -21.24 13.51
N VAL A 99 -10.79 -21.97 14.02
CA VAL A 99 -10.53 -23.31 14.52
C VAL A 99 -10.65 -24.27 13.36
N LEU A 100 -9.52 -24.84 12.95
CA LEU A 100 -9.50 -25.79 11.86
C LEU A 100 -9.70 -27.19 12.41
N PRO A 101 -10.62 -27.95 11.82
CA PRO A 101 -10.82 -29.33 12.28
C PRO A 101 -9.63 -30.20 11.91
N VAL A 102 -9.20 -31.00 12.85
CA VAL A 102 -8.15 -31.97 12.62
C VAL A 102 -8.64 -33.30 13.16
N ILE A 103 -8.15 -34.37 12.59
CA ILE A 103 -8.50 -35.71 13.05
C ILE A 103 -7.33 -36.23 13.87
N GLU A 104 -7.61 -36.48 15.14
CA GLU A 104 -6.63 -37.08 16.06
C GLU A 104 -7.26 -38.31 16.70
N ASP A 105 -6.52 -39.39 16.71
CA ASP A 105 -6.98 -40.63 17.32
C ASP A 105 -8.34 -41.06 16.79
N GLY A 106 -8.57 -40.81 15.48
CA GLY A 106 -9.83 -41.16 14.82
C GLY A 106 -10.98 -40.26 15.16
N LYS A 107 -10.74 -39.17 15.86
CA LYS A 107 -11.78 -38.22 16.23
C LYS A 107 -11.51 -36.85 15.64
N LEU A 108 -12.56 -36.19 15.24
CA LEU A 108 -12.47 -34.83 14.74
C LEU A 108 -12.25 -33.88 15.89
N LYS A 109 -11.18 -33.13 15.86
CA LYS A 109 -10.85 -32.15 16.87
C LYS A 109 -10.55 -30.81 16.24
N TYR A 110 -10.75 -29.76 17.01
CA TYR A 110 -10.45 -28.41 16.57
C TYR A 110 -9.18 -27.95 17.23
N LEU A 111 -8.23 -27.59 16.39
CA LEU A 111 -6.92 -27.16 16.86
C LEU A 111 -6.96 -25.69 17.19
N LYS A 112 -6.69 -25.37 18.46
CA LYS A 112 -6.54 -23.97 18.86
C LYS A 112 -5.07 -23.62 18.80
N GLN A 113 -4.76 -22.61 18.01
CA GLN A 113 -3.43 -22.08 17.95
C GLN A 113 -3.18 -21.17 19.14
N LYS A 114 -2.08 -21.34 19.81
CA LYS A 114 -1.73 -20.48 20.92
C LYS A 114 -0.59 -19.55 20.58
#